data_6dde12846b1d86ca15f581d30a025aa6
#
_entry.id   6dde12846b1d86ca15f581d30a025aa6
#
_cell.length_a   1.000
_cell.length_b   1.000
_cell.length_c   1.000
_cell.angle_alpha   90.00
_cell.angle_beta   90.00
_cell.angle_gamma   90.00
#
_symmetry.space_group_name_H-M   'P 1'
#
loop_
_entity.id
_entity.type
_entity.pdbx_description
1 polymer ?
#
loop_
_entity_poly.entity_id
_entity_poly.type
_entity_poly.pdbx_seq_one_letter_code
_entity_poly.pdbx_strand_id
1 'polypeptide(L)'
;VDYNGGTPGTLKPSGNRCDNVRHTFDEANNQWEPAYDIYWKDKHTHIDVYGYYPFANPESIDDYQFEVQKDQSRASADGEMGGYEASDFLWGKVGDVAPTTSIIRLPLFHRMSNARVTLIQGSGFADGEWANTEKIVLAPNLVRKASIDLATGEVKPSGSVESTATMPSRVDDEWRAIVVPQTVEAGTTLFSITIGGMPYKFVKNEALTYVAGKMMNFSIRVDKKAASGQYHLTLVNESITPWENDIVSHDATAKEYVIVNSTAGHLKEAIAAANKDYTKIKNLKITGTIDSRDFYFMRDSMSSLSSLNLKEVRIKGYGNVELGEGQNLDDQIPNSAFYRNSQLAEIRLLRDLYCLIILCL
;
A
#
# COMPACT_ATOMS: atom_id res chain seq x y z
N VAL A 1 15.55 16.65 17.78
CA VAL A 1 15.88 18.07 18.05
C VAL A 1 15.42 18.43 19.45
N ASP A 2 16.31 18.95 20.31
CA ASP A 2 15.98 19.33 21.69
C ASP A 2 15.14 20.62 21.77
N TYR A 3 14.28 20.69 22.78
CA TYR A 3 13.57 21.90 23.17
C TYR A 3 14.46 22.80 24.05
N ASN A 4 14.26 24.10 23.94
CA ASN A 4 14.86 25.10 24.82
C ASN A 4 13.76 25.82 25.61
N GLY A 5 13.58 25.38 26.88
CA GLY A 5 12.58 25.99 27.77
C GLY A 5 11.15 25.94 27.24
N GLY A 6 10.71 24.85 26.65
CA GLY A 6 9.36 24.67 26.08
C GLY A 6 9.19 25.11 24.64
N THR A 7 10.23 25.66 24.00
CA THR A 7 10.22 26.00 22.56
C THR A 7 11.02 24.97 21.78
N PRO A 8 10.47 24.40 20.68
CA PRO A 8 11.19 23.46 19.84
C PRO A 8 12.43 24.11 19.20
N GLY A 9 13.54 23.39 19.17
CA GLY A 9 14.73 23.80 18.43
C GLY A 9 14.52 23.70 16.92
N THR A 10 15.42 24.30 16.16
CA THR A 10 15.43 24.18 14.70
C THR A 10 16.13 22.90 14.29
N LEU A 11 15.53 22.12 13.39
CA LEU A 11 16.20 20.99 12.74
C LEU A 11 17.38 21.50 11.89
N LYS A 12 18.53 20.84 12.02
CA LYS A 12 19.78 21.20 11.32
C LYS A 12 20.35 19.98 10.61
N PRO A 13 21.20 20.15 9.60
CA PRO A 13 21.93 19.04 8.99
C PRO A 13 22.84 18.32 9.98
N SER A 14 23.36 19.06 10.98
CA SER A 14 24.20 18.52 12.05
C SER A 14 24.09 19.33 13.35
N GLY A 15 24.44 18.71 14.48
CA GLY A 15 24.39 19.33 15.81
C GLY A 15 23.01 19.29 16.46
N ASN A 16 22.17 18.35 16.08
CA ASN A 16 20.95 17.98 16.81
C ASN A 16 21.26 17.01 17.95
N ARG A 17 20.25 16.54 18.70
CA ARG A 17 20.45 15.51 19.72
C ARG A 17 21.07 14.23 19.16
N CYS A 18 20.64 13.84 17.98
CA CYS A 18 21.27 12.86 17.10
C CYS A 18 21.03 13.28 15.66
N ASP A 19 22.00 13.03 14.80
CA ASP A 19 21.98 13.47 13.42
C ASP A 19 21.85 12.26 12.49
N ASN A 20 20.78 12.22 11.71
CA ASN A 20 20.54 11.30 10.60
C ASN A 20 20.88 9.83 10.91
N VAL A 21 20.37 9.32 12.02
CA VAL A 21 20.63 7.95 12.46
C VAL A 21 19.93 6.96 11.57
N ARG A 22 20.71 6.12 10.89
CA ARG A 22 20.17 5.02 10.10
C ARG A 22 19.52 3.99 11.04
N HIS A 23 18.28 3.60 10.72
CA HIS A 23 17.61 2.46 11.35
C HIS A 23 17.54 1.32 10.34
N THR A 24 17.80 0.10 10.82
CA THR A 24 17.68 -1.13 10.04
C THR A 24 16.59 -1.99 10.66
N PHE A 25 15.73 -2.56 9.81
CA PHE A 25 14.68 -3.44 10.31
C PHE A 25 15.27 -4.80 10.68
N ASP A 26 15.07 -5.22 11.91
CA ASP A 26 15.41 -6.55 12.41
C ASP A 26 14.15 -7.44 12.30
N GLU A 27 14.14 -8.34 11.33
CA GLU A 27 13.03 -9.25 11.07
C GLU A 27 12.81 -10.24 12.22
N ALA A 28 13.88 -10.65 12.91
CA ALA A 28 13.79 -11.62 14.01
C ALA A 28 13.05 -11.06 15.22
N ASN A 29 13.23 -9.77 15.51
CA ASN A 29 12.59 -9.08 16.62
C ASN A 29 11.42 -8.16 16.18
N ASN A 30 11.14 -8.08 14.88
CA ASN A 30 10.09 -7.24 14.30
C ASN A 30 10.17 -5.78 14.76
N GLN A 31 11.38 -5.20 14.75
CA GLN A 31 11.64 -3.84 15.22
C GLN A 31 12.72 -3.12 14.40
N TRP A 32 12.67 -1.80 14.42
CA TRP A 32 13.69 -0.96 13.81
C TRP A 32 14.81 -0.69 14.83
N GLU A 33 16.04 -0.99 14.46
CA GLU A 33 17.22 -0.78 15.30
C GLU A 33 18.07 0.38 14.78
N PRO A 34 18.42 1.33 15.66
CA PRO A 34 19.31 2.43 15.29
C PRO A 34 20.76 1.93 15.14
N ALA A 35 21.52 2.57 14.25
CA ALA A 35 22.94 2.25 14.05
C ALA A 35 23.82 2.47 15.31
N TYR A 36 23.33 3.27 16.24
CA TYR A 36 23.95 3.50 17.56
C TYR A 36 22.89 3.95 18.57
N ASP A 37 23.18 3.77 19.86
CA ASP A 37 22.26 4.15 20.93
C ASP A 37 22.00 5.65 20.98
N ILE A 38 20.73 6.00 21.14
CA ILE A 38 20.25 7.38 21.22
C ILE A 38 19.87 7.68 22.68
N TYR A 39 20.47 8.71 23.28
CA TYR A 39 20.26 9.06 24.67
C TYR A 39 19.53 10.41 24.82
N TRP A 40 18.67 10.49 25.83
CA TRP A 40 18.09 11.74 26.30
C TRP A 40 19.17 12.69 26.83
N LYS A 41 18.98 14.00 26.66
CA LYS A 41 19.87 15.00 27.22
C LYS A 41 19.85 14.97 28.76
N ASP A 42 18.64 14.94 29.29
CA ASP A 42 18.35 14.91 30.71
C ASP A 42 16.91 14.39 30.91
N LYS A 43 16.40 14.46 32.15
CA LYS A 43 15.05 13.99 32.52
C LYS A 43 13.91 14.98 32.20
N HIS A 44 14.23 16.14 31.65
CA HIS A 44 13.29 17.26 31.51
C HIS A 44 13.20 17.83 30.10
N THR A 45 14.26 17.68 29.30
CA THR A 45 14.32 18.26 27.95
C THR A 45 13.48 17.43 26.99
N HIS A 46 12.41 18.02 26.46
CA HIS A 46 11.59 17.44 25.39
C HIS A 46 12.33 17.48 24.05
N ILE A 47 11.86 16.68 23.12
CA ILE A 47 12.42 16.63 21.77
C ILE A 47 11.35 16.58 20.69
N ASP A 48 11.68 17.06 19.51
CA ASP A 48 11.01 16.69 18.26
C ASP A 48 11.82 15.57 17.57
N VAL A 49 11.10 14.55 17.09
CA VAL A 49 11.68 13.44 16.31
C VAL A 49 11.18 13.55 14.88
N TYR A 50 12.11 13.50 13.94
CA TYR A 50 11.84 13.49 12.51
C TYR A 50 12.33 12.18 11.91
N GLY A 51 11.64 11.69 10.91
CA GLY A 51 12.05 10.50 10.16
C GLY A 51 11.67 10.60 8.70
N TYR A 52 12.47 9.98 7.87
CA TYR A 52 12.21 9.87 6.44
C TYR A 52 12.78 8.56 5.88
N TYR A 53 12.28 8.19 4.72
CA TYR A 53 12.70 7.02 3.95
C TYR A 53 12.64 7.36 2.45
N PRO A 54 13.56 6.84 1.61
CA PRO A 54 14.71 6.00 1.94
C PRO A 54 15.82 6.75 2.67
N PHE A 55 16.69 6.00 3.38
CA PHE A 55 17.83 6.60 4.06
C PHE A 55 18.79 7.23 3.06
N ALA A 56 19.22 8.46 3.34
CA ALA A 56 20.20 9.21 2.55
C ALA A 56 21.04 10.11 3.47
N ASN A 57 21.98 10.87 2.91
CA ASN A 57 22.77 11.85 3.63
C ASN A 57 22.46 13.25 3.08
N PRO A 58 21.39 13.92 3.55
CA PRO A 58 21.01 15.23 3.07
C PRO A 58 22.05 16.30 3.46
N GLU A 59 22.42 17.14 2.51
CA GLU A 59 23.31 18.28 2.73
C GLU A 59 22.53 19.50 3.24
N SER A 60 21.22 19.57 2.97
CA SER A 60 20.31 20.63 3.39
C SER A 60 19.06 20.05 4.02
N ILE A 61 18.44 20.80 4.95
CA ILE A 61 17.15 20.47 5.56
C ILE A 61 15.99 21.00 4.73
N ASP A 62 16.11 22.19 4.20
CA ASP A 62 15.06 22.92 3.47
C ASP A 62 15.06 22.64 1.96
N ASP A 63 16.10 22.00 1.45
CA ASP A 63 16.29 21.69 0.04
C ASP A 63 16.96 20.32 -0.17
N TYR A 64 16.39 19.29 0.41
CA TYR A 64 16.86 17.92 0.13
C TYR A 64 16.47 17.52 -1.29
N GLN A 65 17.47 17.20 -2.13
CA GLN A 65 17.25 16.81 -3.52
C GLN A 65 16.90 15.31 -3.61
N PHE A 66 15.75 15.02 -4.17
CA PHE A 66 15.27 13.66 -4.39
C PHE A 66 14.86 13.48 -5.85
N GLU A 67 15.03 12.28 -6.39
CA GLU A 67 14.66 11.99 -7.78
C GLU A 67 13.92 10.66 -7.85
N VAL A 68 12.68 10.66 -8.37
CA VAL A 68 11.96 9.43 -8.68
C VAL A 68 12.63 8.72 -9.85
N GLN A 69 12.72 7.38 -9.76
CA GLN A 69 13.38 6.58 -10.76
C GLN A 69 12.65 6.63 -12.11
N LYS A 70 13.41 6.71 -13.19
CA LYS A 70 12.85 6.67 -14.54
C LYS A 70 12.29 5.29 -14.87
N ASP A 71 13.00 4.24 -14.50
CA ASP A 71 12.55 2.85 -14.63
C ASP A 71 12.07 2.35 -13.27
N GLN A 72 10.76 2.43 -13.07
CA GLN A 72 10.10 1.91 -11.87
C GLN A 72 9.64 0.45 -12.05
N SER A 73 9.85 -0.15 -13.22
CA SER A 73 9.61 -1.57 -13.48
C SER A 73 10.75 -2.47 -12.98
N ARG A 74 11.92 -1.89 -12.69
CA ARG A 74 13.07 -2.63 -12.18
C ARG A 74 12.75 -3.22 -10.81
N ALA A 75 12.82 -4.55 -10.70
CA ALA A 75 12.61 -5.26 -9.45
C ALA A 75 13.76 -5.01 -8.45
N SER A 76 13.48 -5.21 -7.17
CA SER A 76 14.51 -5.24 -6.12
C SER A 76 15.43 -6.46 -6.35
N ALA A 77 16.74 -6.27 -6.17
CA ALA A 77 17.73 -7.33 -6.31
C ALA A 77 18.97 -7.02 -5.46
N ASP A 78 19.59 -8.06 -4.89
CA ASP A 78 20.91 -7.99 -4.23
C ASP A 78 21.03 -6.87 -3.15
N GLY A 79 19.95 -6.62 -2.40
CA GLY A 79 19.89 -5.60 -1.36
C GLY A 79 19.64 -4.18 -1.86
N GLU A 80 19.47 -4.00 -3.18
CA GLU A 80 19.02 -2.73 -3.75
C GLU A 80 17.48 -2.71 -3.90
N MET A 81 16.89 -1.56 -3.60
CA MET A 81 15.46 -1.33 -3.78
C MET A 81 15.08 -1.36 -5.26
N GLY A 82 13.91 -1.87 -5.58
CA GLY A 82 13.31 -1.73 -6.89
C GLY A 82 13.09 -0.28 -7.29
N GLY A 83 12.88 -0.04 -8.57
CA GLY A 83 12.71 1.33 -9.05
C GLY A 83 11.47 2.02 -8.49
N TYR A 84 10.40 1.26 -8.24
CA TYR A 84 9.16 1.77 -7.62
C TYR A 84 9.39 2.14 -6.15
N GLU A 85 9.94 1.23 -5.35
CA GLU A 85 10.22 1.45 -3.92
C GLU A 85 11.24 2.55 -3.70
N ALA A 86 12.28 2.64 -4.56
CA ALA A 86 13.29 3.70 -4.51
C ALA A 86 12.75 5.10 -4.85
N SER A 87 11.57 5.16 -5.49
CA SER A 87 10.87 6.41 -5.83
C SER A 87 9.94 6.89 -4.72
N ASP A 88 9.67 6.06 -3.71
CA ASP A 88 8.73 6.38 -2.64
C ASP A 88 9.42 7.11 -1.50
N PHE A 89 9.13 8.39 -1.38
CA PHE A 89 9.62 9.20 -0.27
C PHE A 89 8.58 9.28 0.84
N LEU A 90 8.94 8.75 2.01
CA LEU A 90 8.14 8.83 3.24
C LEU A 90 8.74 9.84 4.20
N TRP A 91 7.88 10.54 4.93
CA TRP A 91 8.29 11.48 5.95
C TRP A 91 7.28 11.52 7.10
N GLY A 92 7.80 11.76 8.32
CA GLY A 92 6.98 11.94 9.50
C GLY A 92 7.69 12.72 10.60
N LYS A 93 6.88 13.26 11.50
CA LYS A 93 7.33 14.01 12.68
C LYS A 93 6.47 13.64 13.88
N VAL A 94 7.11 13.50 15.05
CA VAL A 94 6.46 13.50 16.35
C VAL A 94 7.09 14.60 17.19
N GLY A 95 6.31 15.55 17.61
CA GLY A 95 6.77 16.70 18.38
C GLY A 95 6.47 16.59 19.87
N ASP A 96 7.17 17.40 20.66
CA ASP A 96 6.96 17.58 22.10
C ASP A 96 7.05 16.28 22.93
N VAL A 97 7.98 15.41 22.57
CA VAL A 97 8.15 14.13 23.25
C VAL A 97 8.94 14.33 24.53
N ALA A 98 8.30 14.06 25.68
CA ALA A 98 8.95 14.05 27.00
C ALA A 98 9.90 12.85 27.14
N PRO A 99 10.99 12.96 27.93
CA PRO A 99 11.86 11.84 28.22
C PRO A 99 11.08 10.62 28.71
N THR A 100 11.28 9.49 28.07
CA THR A 100 10.55 8.25 28.34
C THR A 100 11.44 7.03 28.14
N THR A 101 11.09 5.93 28.79
CA THR A 101 11.65 4.59 28.54
C THR A 101 10.77 3.78 27.58
N SER A 102 9.62 4.33 27.18
CA SER A 102 8.70 3.69 26.23
C SER A 102 9.16 3.93 24.78
N ILE A 103 8.68 3.07 23.88
CA ILE A 103 8.92 3.20 22.44
C ILE A 103 8.24 4.46 21.89
N ILE A 104 8.98 5.28 21.17
CA ILE A 104 8.44 6.42 20.42
C ILE A 104 7.98 5.90 19.07
N ARG A 105 6.68 6.01 18.79
CA ARG A 105 6.10 5.65 17.49
C ARG A 105 6.16 6.85 16.56
N LEU A 106 6.88 6.70 15.45
CA LEU A 106 7.02 7.71 14.41
C LEU A 106 6.29 7.24 13.14
N PRO A 107 5.06 7.69 12.89
CA PRO A 107 4.37 7.34 11.65
C PRO A 107 5.00 8.08 10.47
N LEU A 108 5.31 7.35 9.41
CA LEU A 108 5.78 7.92 8.15
C LEU A 108 4.64 7.90 7.13
N PHE A 109 4.55 8.96 6.33
CA PHE A 109 3.50 9.15 5.33
C PHE A 109 4.12 9.37 3.95
N HIS A 110 3.52 8.84 2.91
CA HIS A 110 3.90 9.09 1.53
C HIS A 110 3.85 10.58 1.21
N ARG A 111 4.91 11.09 0.61
CA ARG A 111 5.02 12.51 0.20
C ARG A 111 5.03 12.68 -1.31
N MET A 112 5.17 11.59 -2.06
CA MET A 112 4.97 11.56 -3.50
C MET A 112 3.49 11.32 -3.83
N SER A 113 3.14 11.38 -5.11
CA SER A 113 1.86 10.94 -5.65
C SER A 113 2.02 9.60 -6.35
N ASN A 114 0.97 8.79 -6.37
CA ASN A 114 0.96 7.51 -7.05
C ASN A 114 -0.05 7.56 -8.22
N ALA A 115 0.45 7.49 -9.45
CA ALA A 115 -0.39 7.38 -10.64
C ALA A 115 -0.65 5.89 -10.93
N ARG A 116 -1.92 5.49 -11.02
CA ARG A 116 -2.35 4.11 -11.31
C ARG A 116 -3.21 4.09 -12.54
N VAL A 117 -2.82 3.28 -13.53
CA VAL A 117 -3.58 3.08 -14.77
C VAL A 117 -3.97 1.63 -14.86
N THR A 118 -5.27 1.36 -14.87
CA THR A 118 -5.82 0.02 -15.08
C THR A 118 -6.43 -0.06 -16.48
N LEU A 119 -5.95 -0.97 -17.31
CA LEU A 119 -6.55 -1.26 -18.61
C LEU A 119 -7.60 -2.35 -18.44
N ILE A 120 -8.83 -2.06 -18.89
CA ILE A 120 -9.99 -2.94 -18.76
C ILE A 120 -10.35 -3.47 -20.14
N GLN A 121 -10.47 -4.79 -20.26
CA GLN A 121 -10.95 -5.43 -21.48
C GLN A 121 -12.37 -4.95 -21.79
N GLY A 122 -12.55 -4.41 -23.00
CA GLY A 122 -13.83 -4.06 -23.56
C GLY A 122 -14.31 -5.09 -24.59
N SER A 123 -15.06 -4.63 -25.59
CA SER A 123 -15.60 -5.48 -26.66
C SER A 123 -14.61 -5.75 -27.79
N GLY A 124 -14.90 -6.74 -28.63
CA GLY A 124 -14.23 -7.01 -29.89
C GLY A 124 -12.98 -7.90 -29.78
N PHE A 125 -12.61 -8.39 -28.60
CA PHE A 125 -11.56 -9.37 -28.41
C PHE A 125 -12.11 -10.80 -28.51
N ALA A 126 -11.37 -11.68 -29.17
CA ALA A 126 -11.63 -13.12 -29.10
C ALA A 126 -11.27 -13.69 -27.72
N ASP A 127 -11.72 -14.93 -27.46
CA ASP A 127 -11.43 -15.62 -26.20
C ASP A 127 -9.90 -15.77 -26.01
N GLY A 128 -9.40 -15.31 -24.86
CA GLY A 128 -7.99 -15.32 -24.51
C GLY A 128 -7.12 -14.28 -25.24
N GLU A 129 -7.64 -13.56 -26.21
CA GLU A 129 -6.87 -12.57 -26.98
C GLU A 129 -6.36 -11.43 -26.11
N TRP A 130 -7.20 -10.92 -25.19
CA TRP A 130 -6.82 -9.85 -24.27
C TRP A 130 -5.59 -10.19 -23.43
N ALA A 131 -5.58 -11.38 -22.86
CA ALA A 131 -4.46 -11.84 -22.02
C ALA A 131 -3.14 -11.97 -22.81
N ASN A 132 -3.22 -12.31 -24.10
CA ASN A 132 -2.06 -12.49 -24.99
C ASN A 132 -1.68 -11.20 -25.74
N THR A 133 -2.47 -10.14 -25.66
CA THR A 133 -2.16 -8.86 -26.30
C THR A 133 -1.11 -8.13 -25.46
N GLU A 134 0.00 -7.75 -26.10
CA GLU A 134 1.02 -6.92 -25.45
C GLU A 134 0.45 -5.56 -25.09
N LYS A 135 0.70 -5.12 -23.85
CA LYS A 135 0.27 -3.83 -23.33
C LYS A 135 1.43 -3.15 -22.61
N ILE A 136 1.72 -1.90 -22.99
CA ILE A 136 2.77 -1.07 -22.38
C ILE A 136 2.14 0.28 -22.05
N VAL A 137 2.35 0.76 -20.83
CA VAL A 137 1.96 2.10 -20.40
C VAL A 137 3.20 2.86 -19.95
N LEU A 138 3.39 4.05 -20.47
CA LEU A 138 4.45 4.96 -20.08
C LEU A 138 3.86 6.29 -19.62
N ALA A 139 4.53 6.98 -18.70
CA ALA A 139 4.13 8.29 -18.18
C ALA A 139 5.12 9.36 -18.64
N PRO A 140 4.87 10.04 -19.78
CA PRO A 140 5.72 11.11 -20.30
C PRO A 140 5.43 12.45 -19.61
N ASN A 141 6.25 13.46 -19.92
CA ASN A 141 6.03 14.87 -19.57
C ASN A 141 5.95 15.11 -18.05
N LEU A 142 6.80 14.44 -17.27
CA LEU A 142 6.90 14.61 -15.84
C LEU A 142 8.24 15.24 -15.44
N VAL A 143 8.20 16.07 -14.39
CA VAL A 143 9.39 16.44 -13.62
C VAL A 143 9.66 15.31 -12.65
N ARG A 144 10.85 14.70 -12.69
CA ARG A 144 11.23 13.58 -11.82
C ARG A 144 12.02 14.01 -10.58
N LYS A 145 12.58 15.23 -10.59
CA LYS A 145 13.34 15.77 -9.46
C LYS A 145 12.43 16.55 -8.52
N ALA A 146 12.72 16.45 -7.24
CA ALA A 146 12.00 17.14 -6.18
C ALA A 146 13.00 17.82 -5.23
N SER A 147 12.62 19.00 -4.75
CA SER A 147 13.18 19.66 -3.58
C SER A 147 12.26 19.39 -2.39
N ILE A 148 12.81 18.87 -1.30
CA ILE A 148 12.05 18.46 -0.11
C ILE A 148 12.56 19.21 1.11
N ASP A 149 11.65 19.85 1.83
CA ASP A 149 11.91 20.41 3.16
C ASP A 149 11.72 19.29 4.21
N LEU A 150 12.81 18.83 4.79
CA LEU A 150 12.80 17.77 5.82
C LEU A 150 12.25 18.23 7.17
N ALA A 151 12.11 19.53 7.42
CA ALA A 151 11.48 20.04 8.64
C ALA A 151 9.93 19.98 8.57
N THR A 152 9.36 20.04 7.37
CA THR A 152 7.91 20.08 7.14
C THR A 152 7.39 18.87 6.35
N GLY A 153 8.25 18.19 5.59
CA GLY A 153 7.87 17.15 4.64
C GLY A 153 7.21 17.69 3.38
N GLU A 154 7.31 19.00 3.11
CA GLU A 154 6.83 19.62 1.88
C GLU A 154 7.69 19.17 0.70
N VAL A 155 7.04 18.81 -0.42
CA VAL A 155 7.69 18.37 -1.66
C VAL A 155 7.30 19.31 -2.79
N LYS A 156 8.30 19.82 -3.51
CA LYS A 156 8.11 20.67 -4.69
C LYS A 156 8.84 20.06 -5.89
N PRO A 157 8.27 20.13 -7.11
CA PRO A 157 9.01 19.73 -8.30
C PRO A 157 10.22 20.66 -8.50
N SER A 158 11.37 20.08 -8.87
CA SER A 158 12.64 20.79 -9.08
C SER A 158 13.21 20.40 -10.44
N GLY A 159 13.50 21.40 -11.26
CA GLY A 159 14.04 21.19 -12.60
C GLY A 159 13.00 21.29 -13.71
N SER A 160 13.25 20.66 -14.83
CA SER A 160 12.42 20.73 -16.05
C SER A 160 11.65 19.43 -16.30
N VAL A 161 10.58 19.56 -17.06
CA VAL A 161 9.86 18.41 -17.63
C VAL A 161 10.80 17.60 -18.51
N GLU A 162 10.86 16.30 -18.30
CA GLU A 162 11.69 15.42 -19.10
C GLU A 162 10.98 14.97 -20.40
N SER A 163 11.76 14.93 -21.48
CA SER A 163 11.28 14.46 -22.79
C SER A 163 11.10 12.94 -22.86
N THR A 164 11.74 12.19 -21.96
CA THR A 164 11.67 10.73 -21.92
C THR A 164 10.63 10.26 -20.93
N ALA A 165 9.81 9.28 -21.34
CA ALA A 165 8.77 8.72 -20.51
C ALA A 165 9.34 7.92 -19.32
N THR A 166 8.68 8.03 -18.17
CA THR A 166 8.89 7.13 -17.03
C THR A 166 8.26 5.78 -17.35
N MET A 167 8.94 4.70 -16.99
CA MET A 167 8.47 3.31 -17.15
C MET A 167 7.84 2.84 -15.83
N PRO A 168 6.51 2.80 -15.71
CA PRO A 168 5.84 2.37 -14.50
C PRO A 168 6.09 0.89 -14.17
N SER A 169 6.07 0.55 -12.89
CA SER A 169 5.95 -0.82 -12.43
C SER A 169 4.60 -1.41 -12.84
N ARG A 170 4.58 -2.70 -13.17
CA ARG A 170 3.36 -3.39 -13.62
C ARG A 170 3.03 -4.57 -12.71
N VAL A 171 1.73 -4.66 -12.39
CA VAL A 171 1.13 -5.85 -11.75
C VAL A 171 -0.17 -6.15 -12.53
N ASP A 172 -0.24 -7.30 -13.19
CA ASP A 172 -1.35 -7.69 -14.09
C ASP A 172 -1.61 -6.61 -15.19
N ASP A 173 -2.85 -6.13 -15.32
CA ASP A 173 -3.23 -5.05 -16.23
C ASP A 173 -3.28 -3.66 -15.54
N GLU A 174 -2.54 -3.51 -14.44
CA GLU A 174 -2.35 -2.26 -13.72
C GLU A 174 -0.89 -1.79 -13.77
N TRP A 175 -0.69 -0.53 -14.14
CA TRP A 175 0.61 0.17 -14.12
C TRP A 175 0.60 1.21 -13.02
N ARG A 176 1.67 1.28 -12.24
CA ARG A 176 1.83 2.18 -11.11
C ARG A 176 3.12 2.97 -11.25
N ALA A 177 3.02 4.30 -11.21
CA ALA A 177 4.18 5.18 -11.18
C ALA A 177 4.13 6.11 -9.99
N ILE A 178 5.22 6.18 -9.25
CA ILE A 178 5.41 7.21 -8.25
C ILE A 178 5.87 8.48 -8.98
N VAL A 179 5.18 9.58 -8.71
CA VAL A 179 5.31 10.86 -9.40
C VAL A 179 5.55 11.95 -8.37
N VAL A 180 6.48 12.84 -8.64
CA VAL A 180 6.64 14.09 -7.86
C VAL A 180 5.34 14.87 -7.93
N PRO A 181 4.78 15.37 -6.80
CA PRO A 181 3.59 16.22 -6.81
C PRO A 181 3.76 17.40 -7.75
N GLN A 182 2.94 17.48 -8.81
CA GLN A 182 3.05 18.49 -9.87
C GLN A 182 1.75 18.60 -10.64
N THR A 183 1.58 19.69 -11.38
CA THR A 183 0.48 19.87 -12.31
C THR A 183 0.95 19.61 -13.74
N VAL A 184 0.20 18.80 -14.46
CA VAL A 184 0.36 18.57 -15.91
C VAL A 184 -0.75 19.35 -16.62
N GLU A 185 -0.35 20.23 -17.52
CA GLU A 185 -1.26 21.15 -18.21
C GLU A 185 -2.24 20.42 -19.15
N ALA A 186 -3.40 21.04 -19.36
CA ALA A 186 -4.42 20.55 -20.30
C ALA A 186 -3.82 20.34 -21.69
N GLY A 187 -4.26 19.30 -22.37
CA GLY A 187 -3.76 18.94 -23.70
C GLY A 187 -2.42 18.23 -23.73
N THR A 188 -1.76 18.07 -22.58
CA THR A 188 -0.50 17.31 -22.46
C THR A 188 -0.79 15.80 -22.41
N THR A 189 0.05 14.99 -23.06
CA THR A 189 -0.03 13.53 -22.95
C THR A 189 0.29 13.10 -21.53
N LEU A 190 -0.68 12.51 -20.84
CA LEU A 190 -0.53 11.93 -19.51
C LEU A 190 0.08 10.53 -19.56
N PHE A 191 -0.42 9.71 -20.48
CA PHE A 191 0.07 8.34 -20.69
C PHE A 191 0.24 8.04 -22.17
N SER A 192 1.34 7.35 -22.50
CA SER A 192 1.54 6.71 -23.78
C SER A 192 1.23 5.22 -23.62
N ILE A 193 0.21 4.75 -24.32
CA ILE A 193 -0.31 3.39 -24.15
C ILE A 193 -0.12 2.65 -25.46
N THR A 194 0.65 1.57 -25.47
CA THR A 194 0.82 0.70 -26.64
C THR A 194 0.04 -0.58 -26.41
N ILE A 195 -0.80 -0.97 -27.37
CA ILE A 195 -1.63 -2.18 -27.33
C ILE A 195 -1.46 -2.92 -28.65
N GLY A 196 -0.98 -4.17 -28.59
CA GLY A 196 -0.73 -4.99 -29.79
C GLY A 196 0.21 -4.29 -30.78
N GLY A 197 1.24 -3.59 -30.28
CA GLY A 197 2.21 -2.83 -31.08
C GLY A 197 1.72 -1.47 -31.58
N MET A 198 0.44 -1.08 -31.36
CA MET A 198 -0.11 0.21 -31.78
C MET A 198 -0.05 1.24 -30.67
N PRO A 199 0.60 2.41 -30.86
CA PRO A 199 0.71 3.46 -29.85
C PRO A 199 -0.51 4.37 -29.81
N TYR A 200 -0.96 4.72 -28.60
CA TYR A 200 -2.02 5.65 -28.31
C TYR A 200 -1.54 6.70 -27.29
N LYS A 201 -2.06 7.92 -27.38
CA LYS A 201 -1.81 8.98 -26.41
C LYS A 201 -3.09 9.22 -25.61
N PHE A 202 -2.98 9.10 -24.29
CA PHE A 202 -4.04 9.50 -23.38
C PHE A 202 -3.83 10.95 -22.97
N VAL A 203 -4.76 11.80 -23.33
CA VAL A 203 -4.71 13.26 -23.13
C VAL A 203 -6.00 13.69 -22.45
N LYS A 204 -5.89 14.62 -21.50
CA LYS A 204 -7.06 15.28 -20.88
C LYS A 204 -7.19 16.72 -21.38
N ASN A 205 -8.42 17.18 -21.49
CA ASN A 205 -8.74 18.56 -21.84
C ASN A 205 -8.65 19.53 -20.65
N GLU A 206 -8.40 18.99 -19.47
CA GLU A 206 -8.24 19.72 -18.22
C GLU A 206 -6.87 19.42 -17.62
N ALA A 207 -6.31 20.37 -16.87
CA ALA A 207 -5.08 20.14 -16.14
C ALA A 207 -5.27 19.05 -15.06
N LEU A 208 -4.25 18.24 -14.86
CA LEU A 208 -4.21 17.21 -13.82
C LEU A 208 -3.15 17.57 -12.77
N THR A 209 -3.54 17.62 -11.51
CA THR A 209 -2.59 17.80 -10.40
C THR A 209 -2.35 16.47 -9.69
N TYR A 210 -1.11 16.01 -9.72
CA TYR A 210 -0.62 14.91 -8.88
C TYR A 210 -0.42 15.45 -7.46
N VAL A 211 -1.19 14.94 -6.50
CA VAL A 211 -1.24 15.44 -5.12
C VAL A 211 -0.41 14.56 -4.19
N ALA A 212 0.40 15.17 -3.33
CA ALA A 212 1.21 14.47 -2.33
C ALA A 212 0.36 13.56 -1.43
N GLY A 213 0.81 12.33 -1.20
CA GLY A 213 0.11 11.34 -0.36
C GLY A 213 -1.21 10.86 -0.94
N LYS A 214 -1.43 11.01 -2.25
CA LYS A 214 -2.65 10.53 -2.92
C LYS A 214 -2.33 9.59 -4.06
N MET A 215 -3.28 8.67 -4.31
CA MET A 215 -3.32 7.83 -5.50
C MET A 215 -4.28 8.45 -6.51
N MET A 216 -3.78 8.63 -7.73
CA MET A 216 -4.53 9.09 -8.89
C MET A 216 -4.87 7.87 -9.75
N ASN A 217 -6.11 7.40 -9.70
CA ASN A 217 -6.52 6.17 -10.34
C ASN A 217 -7.24 6.47 -11.66
N PHE A 218 -6.80 5.82 -12.73
CA PHE A 218 -7.39 5.91 -14.07
C PHE A 218 -7.77 4.51 -14.54
N SER A 219 -9.04 4.29 -14.81
CA SER A 219 -9.54 3.06 -15.43
C SER A 219 -9.86 3.33 -16.89
N ILE A 220 -9.15 2.70 -17.79
CA ILE A 220 -9.26 2.91 -19.23
C ILE A 220 -9.75 1.62 -19.89
N ARG A 221 -10.98 1.65 -20.43
CA ARG A 221 -11.51 0.54 -21.21
C ARG A 221 -10.94 0.57 -22.62
N VAL A 222 -10.55 -0.59 -23.10
CA VAL A 222 -10.00 -0.81 -24.44
C VAL A 222 -10.97 -1.67 -25.23
N ASP A 223 -11.59 -1.10 -26.26
CA ASP A 223 -12.44 -1.82 -27.20
C ASP A 223 -11.67 -2.07 -28.50
N LYS A 224 -11.72 -3.29 -29.06
CA LYS A 224 -11.10 -3.62 -30.34
C LYS A 224 -12.13 -3.48 -31.46
N LYS A 225 -11.82 -2.68 -32.49
CA LYS A 225 -12.67 -2.51 -33.67
C LYS A 225 -12.48 -3.70 -34.62
N ALA A 226 -13.50 -4.53 -34.78
CA ALA A 226 -13.46 -5.74 -35.58
C ALA A 226 -13.04 -5.49 -37.06
N ALA A 227 -13.48 -4.38 -37.65
CA ALA A 227 -13.22 -4.07 -39.06
C ALA A 227 -11.78 -3.62 -39.36
N SER A 228 -11.09 -3.00 -38.39
CA SER A 228 -9.75 -2.43 -38.60
C SER A 228 -8.66 -3.01 -37.70
N GLY A 229 -9.03 -3.80 -36.70
CA GLY A 229 -8.10 -4.29 -35.66
C GLY A 229 -7.57 -3.19 -34.73
N GLN A 230 -7.96 -1.93 -34.93
CA GLN A 230 -7.56 -0.81 -34.10
C GLN A 230 -8.26 -0.83 -32.76
N TYR A 231 -7.63 -0.22 -31.75
CA TYR A 231 -8.19 -0.11 -30.42
C TYR A 231 -8.81 1.29 -30.19
N HIS A 232 -9.86 1.33 -29.39
CA HIS A 232 -10.48 2.55 -28.91
C HIS A 232 -10.40 2.60 -27.40
N LEU A 233 -9.80 3.65 -26.86
CA LEU A 233 -9.56 3.83 -25.43
C LEU A 233 -10.60 4.80 -24.87
N THR A 234 -11.28 4.41 -23.81
CA THR A 234 -12.28 5.21 -23.12
C THR A 234 -11.95 5.30 -21.64
N LEU A 235 -11.78 6.51 -21.10
CA LEU A 235 -11.71 6.71 -19.66
C LEU A 235 -13.07 6.38 -19.05
N VAL A 236 -13.13 5.34 -18.21
CA VAL A 236 -14.39 4.92 -17.57
C VAL A 236 -14.46 5.30 -16.10
N ASN A 237 -13.31 5.53 -15.48
CA ASN A 237 -13.24 6.04 -14.11
C ASN A 237 -11.96 6.83 -13.89
N GLU A 238 -12.10 7.92 -13.14
CA GLU A 238 -11.00 8.68 -12.57
C GLU A 238 -11.32 8.98 -11.11
N SER A 239 -10.39 8.71 -10.20
CA SER A 239 -10.59 8.98 -8.78
C SER A 239 -9.29 9.33 -8.10
N ILE A 240 -9.41 10.13 -7.03
CA ILE A 240 -8.30 10.47 -6.14
C ILE A 240 -8.61 9.82 -4.80
N THR A 241 -7.72 8.95 -4.33
CA THR A 241 -7.86 8.27 -3.04
C THR A 241 -6.67 8.57 -2.14
N PRO A 242 -6.83 8.51 -0.80
CA PRO A 242 -5.68 8.54 0.10
C PRO A 242 -4.69 7.43 -0.29
N TRP A 243 -3.41 7.74 -0.32
CA TRP A 243 -2.38 6.73 -0.40
C TRP A 243 -2.10 6.26 1.02
N GLU A 244 -2.88 5.30 1.44
CA GLU A 244 -2.70 4.67 2.73
C GLU A 244 -1.50 3.73 2.66
N ASN A 245 -0.76 3.63 3.78
CA ASN A 245 0.32 2.67 3.88
C ASN A 245 -0.27 1.28 3.67
N ASP A 246 0.03 0.69 2.54
CA ASP A 246 -0.28 -0.69 2.27
C ASP A 246 0.72 -1.54 3.07
N ILE A 247 0.25 -2.08 4.20
CA ILE A 247 1.02 -2.99 5.06
C ILE A 247 1.13 -4.38 4.42
N VAL A 248 0.66 -4.54 3.21
CA VAL A 248 0.69 -5.80 2.47
C VAL A 248 1.92 -5.80 1.58
N SER A 249 2.78 -6.80 1.77
CA SER A 249 3.85 -7.09 0.81
C SER A 249 3.24 -7.25 -0.58
N HIS A 250 3.71 -6.45 -1.53
CA HIS A 250 3.21 -6.44 -2.91
C HIS A 250 3.75 -7.61 -3.76
N ASP A 251 3.89 -8.79 -3.20
CA ASP A 251 3.92 -10.02 -3.99
C ASP A 251 2.49 -10.34 -4.45
N ALA A 252 1.95 -9.44 -5.28
CA ALA A 252 0.56 -9.49 -5.64
C ALA A 252 0.36 -10.13 -7.01
N THR A 253 0.04 -11.37 -7.00
CA THR A 253 -1.08 -11.83 -7.83
C THR A 253 -2.34 -11.27 -7.17
N ALA A 254 -3.14 -10.48 -7.89
CA ALA A 254 -4.43 -10.01 -7.39
C ALA A 254 -5.26 -11.24 -7.00
N LYS A 255 -5.47 -11.42 -5.68
CA LYS A 255 -6.27 -12.55 -5.20
C LYS A 255 -7.72 -12.19 -5.42
N GLU A 256 -8.38 -12.87 -6.33
CA GLU A 256 -9.83 -12.76 -6.45
C GLU A 256 -10.47 -13.36 -5.19
N TYR A 257 -11.12 -12.51 -4.38
CA TYR A 257 -11.83 -12.93 -3.19
C TYR A 257 -13.29 -13.26 -3.52
N VAL A 258 -13.76 -14.40 -3.05
CA VAL A 258 -15.20 -14.62 -2.87
C VAL A 258 -15.64 -13.73 -1.69
N ILE A 259 -16.54 -12.78 -1.95
CA ILE A 259 -17.03 -11.85 -0.93
C ILE A 259 -18.43 -12.30 -0.49
N VAL A 260 -18.60 -12.49 0.82
CA VAL A 260 -19.90 -12.86 1.41
C VAL A 260 -20.22 -11.95 2.60
N ASN A 261 -21.49 -11.58 2.72
CA ASN A 261 -22.01 -10.91 3.91
C ASN A 261 -22.68 -11.97 4.80
N SER A 262 -22.14 -12.17 6.02
CA SER A 262 -22.60 -13.18 6.94
C SER A 262 -23.25 -12.57 8.19
N THR A 263 -24.12 -13.36 8.83
CA THR A 263 -24.54 -13.22 10.23
C THR A 263 -23.91 -14.32 11.06
N ALA A 264 -23.61 -14.03 12.32
CA ALA A 264 -22.93 -14.97 13.23
C ALA A 264 -23.57 -16.37 13.22
N GLY A 265 -22.77 -17.38 12.94
CA GLY A 265 -23.18 -18.79 12.83
C GLY A 265 -23.82 -19.22 11.52
N HIS A 266 -23.85 -18.34 10.50
CA HIS A 266 -24.52 -18.59 9.21
C HIS A 266 -23.61 -18.41 7.98
N LEU A 267 -22.32 -18.54 8.14
CA LEU A 267 -21.36 -18.37 7.02
C LEU A 267 -21.59 -19.39 5.90
N LYS A 268 -21.92 -20.62 6.25
CA LYS A 268 -22.20 -21.70 5.27
C LYS A 268 -23.37 -21.35 4.37
N GLU A 269 -24.45 -20.84 4.95
CA GLU A 269 -25.64 -20.39 4.25
C GLU A 269 -25.36 -19.16 3.38
N ALA A 270 -24.56 -18.23 3.89
CA ALA A 270 -24.15 -17.04 3.13
C ALA A 270 -23.33 -17.39 1.88
N ILE A 271 -22.42 -18.38 1.98
CA ILE A 271 -21.66 -18.88 0.84
C ILE A 271 -22.57 -19.60 -0.17
N ALA A 272 -23.51 -20.41 0.32
CA ALA A 272 -24.47 -21.09 -0.54
C ALA A 272 -25.40 -20.12 -1.27
N ALA A 273 -25.86 -19.05 -0.60
CA ALA A 273 -26.65 -17.97 -1.21
C ALA A 273 -25.89 -17.22 -2.32
N ALA A 274 -24.57 -17.15 -2.24
CA ALA A 274 -23.70 -16.62 -3.27
C ALA A 274 -23.41 -17.62 -4.42
N ASN A 275 -24.06 -18.79 -4.45
CA ASN A 275 -23.84 -19.88 -5.41
C ASN A 275 -22.36 -20.34 -5.49
N LYS A 276 -21.65 -20.38 -4.38
CA LYS A 276 -20.26 -20.80 -4.29
C LYS A 276 -20.12 -22.14 -3.57
N ASP A 277 -19.20 -22.96 -4.06
CA ASP A 277 -18.79 -24.21 -3.41
C ASP A 277 -17.68 -23.88 -2.40
N TYR A 278 -18.00 -23.95 -1.11
CA TYR A 278 -17.06 -23.60 -0.03
C TYR A 278 -15.79 -24.47 -0.03
N THR A 279 -15.83 -25.70 -0.58
CA THR A 279 -14.66 -26.58 -0.65
C THR A 279 -13.62 -26.11 -1.66
N LYS A 280 -14.01 -25.24 -2.61
CA LYS A 280 -13.15 -24.71 -3.68
C LYS A 280 -12.69 -23.28 -3.45
N ILE A 281 -13.22 -22.61 -2.44
CA ILE A 281 -12.84 -21.21 -2.14
C ILE A 281 -11.42 -21.19 -1.59
N LYS A 282 -10.53 -20.51 -2.32
CA LYS A 282 -9.15 -20.25 -1.88
C LYS A 282 -9.00 -18.94 -1.11
N ASN A 283 -9.69 -17.89 -1.55
CA ASN A 283 -9.63 -16.58 -0.93
C ASN A 283 -11.04 -16.14 -0.55
N LEU A 284 -11.28 -15.87 0.73
CA LEU A 284 -12.57 -15.48 1.26
C LEU A 284 -12.48 -14.13 1.97
N LYS A 285 -13.32 -13.18 1.56
CA LYS A 285 -13.58 -11.94 2.31
C LYS A 285 -14.97 -12.03 2.92
N ILE A 286 -15.07 -11.83 4.23
CA ILE A 286 -16.35 -11.81 4.95
C ILE A 286 -16.62 -10.38 5.39
N THR A 287 -17.89 -9.99 5.30
CA THR A 287 -18.43 -8.74 5.89
C THR A 287 -19.58 -9.11 6.83
N GLY A 288 -19.98 -8.17 7.71
CA GLY A 288 -21.07 -8.40 8.65
C GLY A 288 -20.61 -9.01 9.98
N THR A 289 -21.19 -10.11 10.44
CA THR A 289 -20.86 -10.71 11.73
C THR A 289 -20.57 -12.20 11.60
N ILE A 290 -19.63 -12.73 12.41
CA ILE A 290 -19.32 -14.14 12.56
C ILE A 290 -19.12 -14.49 14.03
N ASP A 291 -19.14 -15.80 14.38
CA ASP A 291 -18.80 -16.29 15.71
C ASP A 291 -17.97 -17.59 15.63
N SER A 292 -17.77 -18.27 16.76
CA SER A 292 -16.96 -19.50 16.82
C SER A 292 -17.44 -20.59 15.86
N ARG A 293 -18.74 -20.72 15.61
CA ARG A 293 -19.31 -21.71 14.69
C ARG A 293 -18.83 -21.51 13.25
N ASP A 294 -18.70 -20.25 12.82
CA ASP A 294 -18.20 -19.90 11.49
C ASP A 294 -16.70 -20.17 11.37
N PHE A 295 -15.93 -19.91 12.43
CA PHE A 295 -14.51 -20.23 12.48
C PHE A 295 -14.26 -21.74 12.37
N TYR A 296 -15.01 -22.54 13.10
CA TYR A 296 -14.88 -23.99 13.01
C TYR A 296 -15.40 -24.55 11.69
N PHE A 297 -16.44 -23.97 11.10
CA PHE A 297 -16.86 -24.31 9.75
C PHE A 297 -15.73 -24.03 8.72
N MET A 298 -15.09 -22.87 8.79
CA MET A 298 -13.94 -22.58 7.93
C MET A 298 -12.80 -23.57 8.15
N ARG A 299 -12.46 -23.89 9.40
CA ARG A 299 -11.41 -24.83 9.78
C ARG A 299 -11.68 -26.25 9.25
N ASP A 300 -12.89 -26.75 9.46
CA ASP A 300 -13.21 -28.17 9.29
C ASP A 300 -13.75 -28.50 7.89
N SER A 301 -14.28 -27.51 7.16
CA SER A 301 -15.00 -27.75 5.91
C SER A 301 -14.39 -27.03 4.69
N MET A 302 -13.60 -25.96 4.88
CA MET A 302 -13.04 -25.18 3.77
C MET A 302 -11.58 -25.58 3.49
N SER A 303 -11.38 -26.80 3.00
CA SER A 303 -10.06 -27.41 2.81
C SER A 303 -9.12 -26.67 1.82
N SER A 304 -9.68 -25.85 0.94
CA SER A 304 -8.90 -25.06 -0.03
C SER A 304 -8.59 -23.64 0.43
N LEU A 305 -9.12 -23.21 1.61
CA LEU A 305 -9.00 -21.84 2.08
C LEU A 305 -7.54 -21.49 2.41
N SER A 306 -6.95 -20.57 1.64
CA SER A 306 -5.57 -20.13 1.80
C SER A 306 -5.43 -18.66 2.24
N SER A 307 -6.44 -17.83 1.98
CA SER A 307 -6.45 -16.42 2.40
C SER A 307 -7.81 -16.00 2.92
N LEU A 308 -7.84 -15.40 4.11
CA LEU A 308 -9.04 -14.98 4.81
C LEU A 308 -8.98 -13.50 5.17
N ASN A 309 -9.93 -12.70 4.69
CA ASN A 309 -10.03 -11.28 4.98
C ASN A 309 -11.24 -10.99 5.89
N LEU A 310 -10.96 -10.61 7.13
CA LEU A 310 -11.92 -10.29 8.18
C LEU A 310 -11.90 -8.80 8.57
N LYS A 311 -11.31 -7.92 7.76
CA LYS A 311 -11.19 -6.48 8.07
C LYS A 311 -12.53 -5.76 8.27
N GLU A 312 -13.60 -6.27 7.66
CA GLU A 312 -14.95 -5.68 7.71
C GLU A 312 -15.95 -6.57 8.48
N VAL A 313 -15.43 -7.41 9.36
CA VAL A 313 -16.21 -8.35 10.17
C VAL A 313 -16.20 -7.92 11.62
N ARG A 314 -17.35 -8.06 12.29
CA ARG A 314 -17.44 -8.03 13.74
C ARG A 314 -17.60 -9.47 14.26
N ILE A 315 -16.71 -9.89 15.14
CA ILE A 315 -16.79 -11.20 15.80
C ILE A 315 -17.74 -11.07 16.99
N LYS A 316 -18.76 -11.92 17.03
CA LYS A 316 -19.73 -11.98 18.12
C LYS A 316 -19.37 -13.09 19.08
N GLY A 317 -19.59 -12.85 20.37
CA GLY A 317 -19.48 -13.87 21.40
C GLY A 317 -20.49 -15.00 21.18
N TYR A 318 -20.06 -16.23 21.43
CA TYR A 318 -20.92 -17.42 21.41
C TYR A 318 -20.57 -18.37 22.55
N GLY A 319 -21.58 -18.80 23.31
CA GLY A 319 -21.45 -19.73 24.44
C GLY A 319 -21.51 -19.03 25.81
N ASN A 320 -21.31 -19.78 26.88
CA ASN A 320 -21.32 -19.31 28.25
C ASN A 320 -19.91 -18.90 28.72
N VAL A 321 -19.82 -18.16 29.83
CA VAL A 321 -18.62 -17.47 30.33
C VAL A 321 -17.39 -18.37 30.61
N GLU A 322 -17.54 -19.69 30.67
CA GLU A 322 -16.44 -20.66 30.76
C GLU A 322 -16.03 -21.04 29.34
N LEU A 323 -14.94 -20.43 28.84
CA LEU A 323 -14.43 -20.62 27.48
C LEU A 323 -13.96 -22.08 27.25
N GLY A 324 -14.89 -22.94 26.87
CA GLY A 324 -14.60 -24.29 26.36
C GLY A 324 -14.31 -24.26 24.85
N GLU A 325 -13.99 -25.42 24.30
CA GLU A 325 -13.90 -25.59 22.85
C GLU A 325 -15.27 -25.25 22.20
N GLY A 326 -15.25 -24.38 21.19
CA GLY A 326 -16.48 -23.94 20.51
C GLY A 326 -17.06 -22.61 20.99
N GLN A 327 -16.43 -21.92 21.93
CA GLN A 327 -16.92 -20.65 22.50
C GLN A 327 -15.94 -19.51 22.25
N ASN A 328 -16.46 -18.26 22.21
CA ASN A 328 -15.64 -17.04 22.13
C ASN A 328 -16.35 -15.83 22.75
N LEU A 329 -15.59 -14.84 23.16
CA LEU A 329 -16.10 -13.52 23.53
C LEU A 329 -16.28 -12.63 22.29
N ASP A 330 -16.97 -11.51 22.45
CA ASP A 330 -17.04 -10.45 21.43
C ASP A 330 -15.61 -10.02 21.04
N ASP A 331 -15.41 -9.80 19.76
CA ASP A 331 -14.16 -9.37 19.14
C ASP A 331 -12.93 -10.27 19.46
N GLN A 332 -13.16 -11.52 19.80
CA GLN A 332 -12.15 -12.53 20.06
C GLN A 332 -12.22 -13.71 19.07
N ILE A 333 -11.09 -14.07 18.49
CA ILE A 333 -10.95 -15.29 17.70
C ILE A 333 -10.98 -16.48 18.65
N PRO A 334 -11.84 -17.51 18.40
CA PRO A 334 -11.96 -18.66 19.30
C PRO A 334 -10.67 -19.50 19.34
N ASN A 335 -10.46 -20.17 20.47
CA ASN A 335 -9.35 -21.12 20.62
C ASN A 335 -9.40 -22.17 19.51
N SER A 336 -8.25 -22.55 18.97
CA SER A 336 -8.13 -23.55 17.91
C SER A 336 -8.91 -23.24 16.62
N ALA A 337 -9.27 -21.96 16.36
CA ALA A 337 -9.99 -21.52 15.16
C ALA A 337 -9.34 -22.00 13.85
N PHE A 338 -8.02 -22.14 13.85
CA PHE A 338 -7.24 -22.52 12.67
C PHE A 338 -6.35 -23.76 12.91
N TYR A 339 -6.62 -24.53 13.98
CA TYR A 339 -5.83 -25.71 14.32
C TYR A 339 -5.89 -26.73 13.17
N ARG A 340 -4.71 -27.25 12.77
CA ARG A 340 -4.53 -28.18 11.64
C ARG A 340 -4.96 -27.66 10.27
N ASN A 341 -5.21 -26.36 10.09
CA ASN A 341 -5.44 -25.79 8.77
C ASN A 341 -4.10 -25.40 8.12
N SER A 342 -3.41 -26.39 7.54
CA SER A 342 -2.09 -26.20 6.89
C SER A 342 -2.16 -25.41 5.57
N GLN A 343 -3.36 -25.15 5.04
CA GLN A 343 -3.53 -24.41 3.77
C GLN A 343 -3.71 -22.90 3.98
N LEU A 344 -4.11 -22.48 5.18
CA LEU A 344 -4.36 -21.07 5.47
C LEU A 344 -3.04 -20.34 5.68
N ALA A 345 -2.64 -19.59 4.65
CA ALA A 345 -1.37 -18.86 4.62
C ALA A 345 -1.50 -17.39 5.05
N GLU A 346 -2.73 -16.81 4.99
CA GLU A 346 -2.94 -15.40 5.27
C GLU A 346 -4.26 -15.12 5.96
N ILE A 347 -4.23 -14.31 7.03
CA ILE A 347 -5.43 -13.77 7.69
C ILE A 347 -5.28 -12.26 7.82
N ARG A 348 -6.27 -11.50 7.34
CA ARG A 348 -6.34 -10.04 7.47
C ARG A 348 -7.39 -9.67 8.51
N LEU A 349 -6.98 -8.97 9.56
CA LEU A 349 -7.83 -8.55 10.67
C LEU A 349 -7.98 -7.01 10.72
N LEU A 350 -9.04 -6.52 11.34
CA LEU A 350 -9.15 -5.12 11.75
C LEU A 350 -8.07 -4.82 12.81
N ARG A 351 -7.48 -3.61 12.82
CA ARG A 351 -6.30 -3.25 13.64
C ARG A 351 -6.46 -3.40 15.15
N ASP A 352 -7.69 -3.48 15.68
CA ASP A 352 -7.98 -3.49 17.12
C ASP A 352 -8.33 -4.88 17.69
N LEU A 353 -8.24 -5.93 16.88
CA LEU A 353 -8.41 -7.30 17.36
C LEU A 353 -7.10 -7.82 17.95
N TYR A 354 -7.05 -7.95 19.26
CA TYR A 354 -5.96 -8.64 19.95
C TYR A 354 -5.94 -10.12 19.52
N CYS A 355 -5.02 -10.46 18.65
CA CYS A 355 -4.81 -11.85 18.26
C CYS A 355 -3.64 -12.42 19.06
N LEU A 356 -3.94 -13.28 20.04
CA LEU A 356 -2.96 -14.20 20.59
C LEU A 356 -2.91 -15.40 19.62
N ILE A 357 -2.18 -15.27 18.50
CA ILE A 357 -1.92 -16.41 17.63
C ILE A 357 -0.79 -17.21 18.27
N ILE A 358 -1.13 -18.24 19.02
CA ILE A 358 -0.19 -19.33 19.31
C ILE A 358 -0.25 -20.25 18.08
N LEU A 359 0.65 -20.02 17.13
CA LEU A 359 0.99 -21.00 16.11
C LEU A 359 1.79 -22.11 16.80
N CYS A 360 1.11 -23.17 17.25
CA CYS A 360 1.77 -24.45 17.46
C CYS A 360 1.93 -25.12 16.08
N LEU A 361 3.17 -25.11 15.58
CA LEU A 361 3.61 -25.98 14.48
C LEU A 361 3.52 -27.45 14.87
#